data_32ae25ab7864207eb3b94cc308b14acf
#
_entry.id   32ae25ab7864207eb3b94cc308b14acf
#
_cell.length_a   1.000
_cell.length_b   1.000
_cell.length_c   1.000
_cell.angle_alpha   90.00
_cell.angle_beta   90.00
_cell.angle_gamma   90.00
#
_symmetry.space_group_name_H-M   'P 1'
#
loop_
_entity.id
_entity.type
_entity.pdbx_description
1 polymer ?
#
loop_
_entity_poly.entity_id
_entity_poly.type
_entity_poly.pdbx_seq_one_letter_code
_entity_poly.pdbx_strand_id
1 'polypeptide(L)'
;MSESLSVKSAESSIIDISNLCLTFETQTEPVHALSGINMKVNSGDFVSLIGPSGCGKTTLLRVIADLEKPTSGTISVEGKSPHEARLNRSYGYVFQTPALLPWRNIESNIHLPLEMSGYSKVEQKNLSQQYLSLVGLSGFEKKYPWQLSGGMQQRVSIARALSFDPDMLLMDEPFGALDEITRDRLNEELLRLWEETQKTVVFVTHSIPEAVFLSNKIVVMSARPGKIINVIETNFPK
;
A
#
# COMPACT_ATOMS: atom_id res chain seq x y z
N MET A 1 -21.87 -0.79 -43.01
CA MET A 1 -20.65 -1.36 -42.43
C MET A 1 -19.84 -0.18 -41.89
N SER A 2 -19.98 0.10 -40.61
CA SER A 2 -19.19 1.14 -39.91
C SER A 2 -18.62 0.43 -38.66
N GLU A 3 -17.33 0.10 -38.77
CA GLU A 3 -16.54 -0.41 -37.66
C GLU A 3 -16.38 0.71 -36.60
N SER A 4 -17.03 0.54 -35.48
CA SER A 4 -16.77 1.32 -34.28
C SER A 4 -15.44 0.82 -33.67
N LEU A 5 -14.34 1.50 -33.98
CA LEU A 5 -13.08 1.39 -33.28
C LEU A 5 -13.32 1.80 -31.82
N SER A 6 -13.40 0.83 -30.94
CA SER A 6 -13.31 1.01 -29.49
C SER A 6 -11.93 1.60 -29.18
N VAL A 7 -11.90 2.91 -28.94
CA VAL A 7 -10.72 3.58 -28.38
C VAL A 7 -10.56 3.05 -26.95
N LYS A 8 -9.61 2.11 -26.74
CA LYS A 8 -9.12 1.79 -25.40
C LYS A 8 -8.61 3.12 -24.82
N SER A 9 -9.27 3.61 -23.79
CA SER A 9 -8.77 4.73 -22.97
C SER A 9 -7.33 4.40 -22.58
N ALA A 10 -6.40 5.30 -22.87
CA ALA A 10 -5.00 5.15 -22.47
C ALA A 10 -4.97 4.97 -20.94
N GLU A 11 -4.58 3.79 -20.49
CA GLU A 11 -4.42 3.47 -19.06
C GLU A 11 -3.40 4.47 -18.50
N SER A 12 -3.86 5.39 -17.66
CA SER A 12 -2.99 6.41 -17.06
C SER A 12 -2.16 5.74 -15.97
N SER A 13 -0.85 5.67 -16.17
CA SER A 13 0.09 5.19 -15.17
C SER A 13 0.05 6.12 -13.95
N ILE A 14 -0.29 5.59 -12.77
CA ILE A 14 -0.29 6.32 -11.50
C ILE A 14 1.10 6.30 -10.84
N ILE A 15 1.90 5.25 -11.08
CA ILE A 15 3.32 5.19 -10.69
C ILE A 15 4.14 4.87 -11.93
N ASP A 16 5.16 5.67 -12.23
CA ASP A 16 6.13 5.41 -13.29
C ASP A 16 7.56 5.50 -12.71
N ILE A 17 8.30 4.41 -12.81
CA ILE A 17 9.67 4.27 -12.31
C ILE A 17 10.57 3.89 -13.48
N SER A 18 11.65 4.66 -13.70
CA SER A 18 12.59 4.42 -14.76
C SER A 18 14.03 4.40 -14.25
N ASN A 19 14.68 3.26 -14.47
CA ASN A 19 16.10 2.99 -14.16
C ASN A 19 16.51 3.41 -12.74
N LEU A 20 15.62 3.18 -11.75
CA LEU A 20 15.81 3.64 -10.38
C LEU A 20 16.83 2.75 -9.65
N CYS A 21 17.81 3.41 -9.02
CA CYS A 21 18.79 2.77 -8.14
C CYS A 21 18.77 3.41 -6.75
N LEU A 22 19.05 2.60 -5.72
CA LEU A 22 19.24 3.09 -4.37
C LEU A 22 20.38 2.35 -3.70
N THR A 23 21.35 3.13 -3.21
CA THR A 23 22.52 2.67 -2.46
C THR A 23 22.56 3.38 -1.11
N PHE A 24 22.65 2.62 -0.05
CA PHE A 24 22.86 3.15 1.30
C PHE A 24 24.35 3.23 1.58
N GLU A 25 24.84 4.42 1.92
CA GLU A 25 26.19 4.61 2.42
C GLU A 25 26.27 4.07 3.86
N THR A 26 27.26 3.23 4.14
CA THR A 26 27.51 2.70 5.47
C THR A 26 28.96 2.99 5.87
N GLN A 27 29.31 2.76 7.13
CA GLN A 27 30.68 2.99 7.63
C GLN A 27 31.70 2.02 7.03
N THR A 28 31.27 0.89 6.48
CA THR A 28 32.14 -0.14 5.92
C THR A 28 32.14 -0.15 4.40
N GLU A 29 31.03 -0.60 3.81
CA GLU A 29 30.87 -0.71 2.36
C GLU A 29 29.47 -0.25 1.94
N PRO A 30 29.32 0.41 0.78
CA PRO A 30 28.02 0.79 0.26
C PRO A 30 27.10 -0.42 0.05
N VAL A 31 25.85 -0.31 0.47
CA VAL A 31 24.84 -1.37 0.29
C VAL A 31 23.92 -1.02 -0.87
N HIS A 32 24.12 -1.68 -2.00
CA HIS A 32 23.24 -1.55 -3.17
C HIS A 32 21.90 -2.26 -2.88
N ALA A 33 20.88 -1.49 -2.54
CA ALA A 33 19.56 -2.04 -2.21
C ALA A 33 18.71 -2.30 -3.45
N LEU A 34 18.65 -1.34 -4.38
CA LEU A 34 17.92 -1.41 -5.63
C LEU A 34 18.83 -1.08 -6.82
N SER A 35 18.64 -1.76 -7.95
CA SER A 35 19.46 -1.57 -9.15
C SER A 35 18.64 -1.65 -10.43
N GLY A 36 18.48 -0.52 -11.12
CA GLY A 36 17.83 -0.43 -12.43
C GLY A 36 16.36 -0.86 -12.43
N ILE A 37 15.60 -0.44 -11.42
CA ILE A 37 14.16 -0.75 -11.33
C ILE A 37 13.40 0.03 -12.40
N ASN A 38 12.62 -0.70 -13.20
CA ASN A 38 11.67 -0.16 -14.16
C ASN A 38 10.30 -0.76 -13.85
N MET A 39 9.31 0.07 -13.53
CA MET A 39 7.97 -0.39 -13.14
C MET A 39 6.92 0.64 -13.47
N LYS A 40 5.77 0.17 -13.99
CA LYS A 40 4.57 0.98 -14.18
C LYS A 40 3.40 0.34 -13.46
N VAL A 41 2.63 1.17 -12.76
CA VAL A 41 1.39 0.80 -12.10
C VAL A 41 0.28 1.68 -12.66
N ASN A 42 -0.79 1.07 -13.12
CA ASN A 42 -1.94 1.81 -13.63
C ASN A 42 -2.93 2.10 -12.50
N SER A 43 -3.78 3.10 -12.71
CA SER A 43 -4.87 3.40 -11.78
C SER A 43 -5.79 2.17 -11.63
N GLY A 44 -6.14 1.82 -10.40
CA GLY A 44 -6.95 0.66 -10.07
C GLY A 44 -6.21 -0.68 -10.04
N ASP A 45 -4.92 -0.75 -10.38
CA ASP A 45 -4.13 -1.99 -10.24
C ASP A 45 -3.99 -2.40 -8.77
N PHE A 46 -4.05 -3.70 -8.52
CA PHE A 46 -3.54 -4.32 -7.29
C PHE A 46 -2.20 -5.00 -7.61
N VAL A 47 -1.11 -4.37 -7.25
CA VAL A 47 0.24 -4.84 -7.57
C VAL A 47 0.90 -5.45 -6.35
N SER A 48 1.25 -6.75 -6.40
CA SER A 48 2.06 -7.37 -5.35
C SER A 48 3.54 -7.37 -5.71
N LEU A 49 4.38 -6.97 -4.76
CA LEU A 49 5.83 -7.10 -4.82
C LEU A 49 6.25 -8.34 -4.04
N ILE A 50 6.81 -9.35 -4.74
CA ILE A 50 7.30 -10.60 -4.12
C ILE A 50 8.79 -10.78 -4.37
N GLY A 51 9.44 -11.57 -3.53
CA GLY A 51 10.86 -11.89 -3.64
C GLY A 51 11.47 -12.25 -2.29
N PRO A 52 12.75 -12.69 -2.26
CA PRO A 52 13.42 -13.11 -1.05
C PRO A 52 13.46 -12.02 0.03
N SER A 53 13.63 -12.41 1.30
CA SER A 53 13.83 -11.44 2.38
C SER A 53 15.07 -10.59 2.12
N GLY A 54 14.97 -9.28 2.39
CA GLY A 54 16.07 -8.33 2.18
C GLY A 54 16.35 -7.99 0.70
N CYS A 55 15.51 -8.37 -0.25
CA CYS A 55 15.70 -8.03 -1.68
C CYS A 55 15.34 -6.59 -2.05
N GLY A 56 14.79 -5.80 -1.12
CA GLY A 56 14.49 -4.37 -1.37
C GLY A 56 13.02 -4.03 -1.61
N LYS A 57 12.05 -4.94 -1.40
CA LYS A 57 10.61 -4.66 -1.57
C LYS A 57 10.14 -3.47 -0.73
N THR A 58 10.36 -3.54 0.59
CA THR A 58 10.08 -2.44 1.52
C THR A 58 10.83 -1.16 1.13
N THR A 59 12.08 -1.29 0.67
CA THR A 59 12.87 -0.14 0.21
C THR A 59 12.24 0.51 -1.02
N LEU A 60 11.79 -0.26 -2.00
CA LEU A 60 11.08 0.26 -3.17
C LEU A 60 9.77 0.95 -2.76
N LEU A 61 9.00 0.32 -1.86
CA LEU A 61 7.77 0.91 -1.35
C LEU A 61 8.02 2.25 -0.63
N ARG A 62 9.11 2.33 0.16
CA ARG A 62 9.53 3.58 0.83
C ARG A 62 9.97 4.66 -0.14
N VAL A 63 10.61 4.30 -1.25
CA VAL A 63 10.96 5.28 -2.30
C VAL A 63 9.69 5.84 -2.95
N ILE A 64 8.70 5.00 -3.26
CA ILE A 64 7.40 5.44 -3.79
C ILE A 64 6.74 6.42 -2.80
N ALA A 65 6.85 6.15 -1.51
CA ALA A 65 6.30 6.96 -0.42
C ALA A 65 7.15 8.19 -0.01
N ASP A 66 8.19 8.57 -0.75
CA ASP A 66 9.11 9.66 -0.37
C ASP A 66 9.71 9.52 1.05
N LEU A 67 9.79 8.28 1.58
CA LEU A 67 10.44 7.98 2.86
C LEU A 67 11.93 7.67 2.68
N GLU A 68 12.34 7.32 1.45
CA GLU A 68 13.71 7.11 1.04
C GLU A 68 13.95 7.83 -0.29
N LYS A 69 15.17 8.35 -0.50
CA LYS A 69 15.53 9.03 -1.74
C LYS A 69 16.31 8.08 -2.66
N PRO A 70 15.96 7.95 -3.94
CA PRO A 70 16.76 7.18 -4.87
C PRO A 70 18.12 7.85 -5.09
N THR A 71 19.16 7.03 -5.32
CA THR A 71 20.50 7.52 -5.66
C THR A 71 20.56 7.98 -7.12
N SER A 72 19.82 7.32 -8.00
CA SER A 72 19.69 7.67 -9.43
C SER A 72 18.41 7.12 -10.02
N GLY A 73 18.11 7.52 -11.26
CA GLY A 73 16.88 7.18 -11.95
C GLY A 73 15.77 8.18 -11.64
N THR A 74 14.57 7.90 -12.14
CA THR A 74 13.40 8.77 -11.98
C THR A 74 12.21 8.00 -11.46
N ILE A 75 11.36 8.70 -10.70
CA ILE A 75 10.07 8.19 -10.25
C ILE A 75 9.05 9.32 -10.27
N SER A 76 7.86 9.03 -10.76
CA SER A 76 6.70 9.89 -10.62
C SER A 76 5.53 9.14 -10.01
N VAL A 77 4.74 9.84 -9.22
CA VAL A 77 3.50 9.36 -8.58
C VAL A 77 2.41 10.35 -8.96
N GLU A 78 1.37 9.91 -9.66
CA GLU A 78 0.32 10.77 -10.25
C GLU A 78 0.89 11.90 -11.14
N GLY A 79 1.95 11.61 -11.89
CA GLY A 79 2.64 12.60 -12.71
C GLY A 79 3.43 13.65 -11.93
N LYS A 80 3.52 13.55 -10.60
CA LYS A 80 4.23 14.46 -9.69
C LYS A 80 5.46 13.77 -9.10
N SER A 81 6.32 14.53 -8.43
CA SER A 81 7.38 13.93 -7.61
C SER A 81 6.79 13.18 -6.40
N PRO A 82 7.45 12.12 -5.87
CA PRO A 82 6.99 11.46 -4.64
C PRO A 82 6.80 12.42 -3.46
N HIS A 83 7.62 13.46 -3.39
CA HIS A 83 7.52 14.51 -2.37
C HIS A 83 6.19 15.27 -2.47
N GLU A 84 5.83 15.71 -3.67
CA GLU A 84 4.55 16.40 -3.91
C GLU A 84 3.36 15.47 -3.67
N ALA A 85 3.43 14.21 -4.12
CA ALA A 85 2.40 13.21 -3.88
C ALA A 85 2.18 12.99 -2.37
N ARG A 86 3.25 12.91 -1.58
CA ARG A 86 3.18 12.81 -0.11
C ARG A 86 2.54 14.05 0.53
N LEU A 87 2.93 15.25 0.12
CA LEU A 87 2.34 16.49 0.62
C LEU A 87 0.85 16.61 0.26
N ASN A 88 0.46 16.13 -0.92
CA ASN A 88 -0.93 16.10 -1.39
C ASN A 88 -1.73 14.95 -0.79
N ARG A 89 -1.11 14.06 0.01
CA ARG A 89 -1.75 12.88 0.59
C ARG A 89 -2.36 11.94 -0.45
N SER A 90 -1.70 11.79 -1.59
CA SER A 90 -2.13 10.91 -2.69
C SER A 90 -2.20 9.43 -2.30
N TYR A 91 -1.57 9.02 -1.20
CA TYR A 91 -1.55 7.63 -0.76
C TYR A 91 -1.74 7.48 0.75
N GLY A 92 -2.37 6.37 1.15
CA GLY A 92 -2.36 5.84 2.51
C GLY A 92 -1.24 4.82 2.67
N TYR A 93 -0.50 4.88 3.78
CA TYR A 93 0.57 3.91 4.07
C TYR A 93 0.19 3.00 5.24
N VAL A 94 0.26 1.68 5.01
CA VAL A 94 0.05 0.64 6.01
C VAL A 94 1.38 -0.04 6.29
N PHE A 95 1.89 0.13 7.50
CA PHE A 95 3.16 -0.46 7.94
C PHE A 95 2.98 -1.92 8.33
N GLN A 96 4.08 -2.68 8.34
CA GLN A 96 4.14 -4.06 8.81
C GLN A 96 3.67 -4.19 10.27
N THR A 97 4.04 -3.24 11.13
CA THR A 97 3.43 -3.07 12.45
C THR A 97 2.35 -2.01 12.38
N PRO A 98 1.19 -2.16 13.04
CA PRO A 98 0.05 -1.25 12.91
C PRO A 98 0.34 0.22 13.20
N ALA A 99 1.42 0.54 13.93
CA ALA A 99 1.88 1.89 14.29
C ALA A 99 0.74 2.78 14.83
N LEU A 100 -0.16 2.18 15.63
CA LEU A 100 -1.21 2.92 16.32
C LEU A 100 -0.63 3.70 17.50
N LEU A 101 -1.16 4.91 17.73
CA LEU A 101 -0.77 5.73 18.87
C LEU A 101 -1.39 5.13 20.15
N PRO A 102 -0.58 4.59 21.09
CA PRO A 102 -1.11 3.86 22.23
C PRO A 102 -1.92 4.73 23.21
N TRP A 103 -1.66 6.02 23.27
CA TRP A 103 -2.39 6.98 24.09
C TRP A 103 -3.69 7.49 23.47
N ARG A 104 -4.01 7.10 22.23
CA ARG A 104 -5.28 7.41 21.54
C ARG A 104 -6.16 6.16 21.48
N ASN A 105 -7.46 6.32 21.68
CA ASN A 105 -8.41 5.24 21.39
C ASN A 105 -8.49 4.98 19.87
N ILE A 106 -9.22 3.95 19.48
CA ILE A 106 -9.29 3.49 18.07
C ILE A 106 -9.87 4.57 17.15
N GLU A 107 -10.98 5.18 17.53
CA GLU A 107 -11.60 6.29 16.78
C GLU A 107 -10.60 7.45 16.59
N SER A 108 -9.92 7.85 17.68
CA SER A 108 -8.94 8.95 17.63
C SER A 108 -7.69 8.61 16.81
N ASN A 109 -7.32 7.32 16.69
CA ASN A 109 -6.27 6.89 15.79
C ASN A 109 -6.66 7.10 14.32
N ILE A 110 -7.92 6.82 13.96
CA ILE A 110 -8.45 7.05 12.60
C ILE A 110 -8.63 8.56 12.33
N HIS A 111 -8.97 9.35 13.34
CA HIS A 111 -9.09 10.79 13.19
C HIS A 111 -7.77 11.48 12.85
N LEU A 112 -6.62 10.90 13.18
CA LEU A 112 -5.32 11.56 13.05
C LEU A 112 -5.07 12.17 11.66
N PRO A 113 -5.17 11.44 10.54
CA PRO A 113 -5.00 12.04 9.21
C PRO A 113 -6.10 13.05 8.88
N LEU A 114 -7.32 12.87 9.37
CA LEU A 114 -8.44 13.79 9.17
C LEU A 114 -8.23 15.11 9.91
N GLU A 115 -7.72 15.06 11.15
CA GLU A 115 -7.32 16.24 11.92
C GLU A 115 -6.26 17.06 11.17
N MET A 116 -5.25 16.39 10.63
CA MET A 116 -4.19 17.01 9.84
C MET A 116 -4.68 17.56 8.50
N SER A 117 -5.81 17.08 8.00
CA SER A 117 -6.46 17.53 6.76
C SER A 117 -7.50 18.62 6.99
N GLY A 118 -7.75 19.03 8.26
CA GLY A 118 -8.66 20.10 8.60
C GLY A 118 -10.15 19.71 8.57
N TYR A 119 -10.48 18.41 8.58
CA TYR A 119 -11.88 17.96 8.65
C TYR A 119 -12.53 18.38 9.96
N SER A 120 -13.81 18.75 9.89
CA SER A 120 -14.62 19.07 11.08
C SER A 120 -14.79 17.86 12.00
N LYS A 121 -15.08 18.08 13.28
CA LYS A 121 -15.32 16.99 14.25
C LYS A 121 -16.48 16.07 13.85
N VAL A 122 -17.47 16.61 13.15
CA VAL A 122 -18.62 15.84 12.66
C VAL A 122 -18.19 14.91 11.53
N GLU A 123 -17.43 15.42 10.55
CA GLU A 123 -16.88 14.62 9.45
C GLU A 123 -15.93 13.54 9.96
N GLN A 124 -15.00 13.89 10.86
CA GLN A 124 -14.08 12.93 11.47
C GLN A 124 -14.84 11.76 12.11
N LYS A 125 -15.91 12.05 12.86
CA LYS A 125 -16.73 11.02 13.50
C LYS A 125 -17.47 10.16 12.48
N ASN A 126 -18.08 10.75 11.47
CA ASN A 126 -18.80 10.01 10.44
C ASN A 126 -17.88 9.09 9.66
N LEU A 127 -16.73 9.61 9.20
CA LEU A 127 -15.72 8.84 8.45
C LEU A 127 -15.12 7.73 9.31
N SER A 128 -14.78 7.99 10.57
CA SER A 128 -14.24 6.95 11.45
C SER A 128 -15.25 5.81 11.67
N GLN A 129 -16.53 6.11 11.84
CA GLN A 129 -17.59 5.10 11.97
C GLN A 129 -17.74 4.30 10.67
N GLN A 130 -17.74 4.97 9.52
CA GLN A 130 -17.80 4.33 8.21
C GLN A 130 -16.65 3.34 8.01
N TYR A 131 -15.40 3.77 8.22
CA TYR A 131 -14.23 2.92 8.01
C TYR A 131 -14.05 1.85 9.08
N LEU A 132 -14.50 2.07 10.33
CA LEU A 132 -14.56 1.01 11.34
C LEU A 132 -15.59 -0.06 10.98
N SER A 133 -16.74 0.34 10.44
CA SER A 133 -17.73 -0.61 9.92
C SER A 133 -17.16 -1.42 8.75
N LEU A 134 -16.48 -0.74 7.80
CA LEU A 134 -15.87 -1.37 6.63
C LEU A 134 -14.87 -2.47 7.00
N VAL A 135 -14.08 -2.28 8.07
CA VAL A 135 -13.11 -3.27 8.56
C VAL A 135 -13.67 -4.19 9.66
N GLY A 136 -15.00 -4.21 9.87
CA GLY A 136 -15.66 -5.09 10.83
C GLY A 136 -15.32 -4.80 12.29
N LEU A 137 -15.09 -3.54 12.67
CA LEU A 137 -14.71 -3.11 14.02
C LEU A 137 -15.69 -2.11 14.65
N SER A 138 -16.96 -2.12 14.21
CA SER A 138 -18.01 -1.35 14.89
C SER A 138 -18.12 -1.76 16.34
N GLY A 139 -18.25 -0.79 17.25
CA GLY A 139 -18.33 -1.01 18.71
C GLY A 139 -16.97 -0.99 19.41
N PHE A 140 -15.85 -0.85 18.67
CA PHE A 140 -14.49 -0.77 19.23
C PHE A 140 -13.95 0.67 19.29
N GLU A 141 -14.73 1.68 18.97
CA GLU A 141 -14.34 3.10 18.83
C GLU A 141 -13.59 3.62 20.05
N LYS A 142 -14.08 3.28 21.24
CA LYS A 142 -13.55 3.76 22.54
C LYS A 142 -12.47 2.89 23.14
N LYS A 143 -12.17 1.72 22.51
CA LYS A 143 -11.08 0.85 22.95
C LYS A 143 -9.73 1.46 22.61
N TYR A 144 -8.69 1.02 23.30
CA TYR A 144 -7.31 1.39 23.05
C TYR A 144 -6.56 0.26 22.33
N PRO A 145 -5.44 0.55 21.64
CA PRO A 145 -4.70 -0.46 20.87
C PRO A 145 -4.37 -1.72 21.65
N TRP A 146 -3.95 -1.62 22.89
CA TRP A 146 -3.61 -2.78 23.74
C TRP A 146 -4.80 -3.68 24.12
N GLN A 147 -6.02 -3.25 23.86
CA GLN A 147 -7.24 -4.03 24.09
C GLN A 147 -7.66 -4.83 22.86
N LEU A 148 -6.93 -4.70 21.74
CA LEU A 148 -7.21 -5.33 20.46
C LEU A 148 -6.16 -6.40 20.14
N SER A 149 -6.57 -7.48 19.44
CA SER A 149 -5.64 -8.44 18.85
C SER A 149 -4.78 -7.77 17.76
N GLY A 150 -3.65 -8.38 17.39
CA GLY A 150 -2.78 -7.88 16.33
C GLY A 150 -3.52 -7.67 14.99
N GLY A 151 -4.37 -8.64 14.61
CA GLY A 151 -5.19 -8.52 13.39
C GLY A 151 -6.23 -7.40 13.47
N MET A 152 -6.84 -7.16 14.65
CA MET A 152 -7.74 -6.02 14.84
C MET A 152 -6.97 -4.69 14.74
N GLN A 153 -5.77 -4.60 15.33
CA GLN A 153 -4.93 -3.41 15.21
C GLN A 153 -4.54 -3.13 13.75
N GLN A 154 -4.25 -4.19 12.99
CA GLN A 154 -3.92 -4.05 11.57
C GLN A 154 -5.12 -3.54 10.76
N ARG A 155 -6.33 -4.03 11.03
CA ARG A 155 -7.56 -3.50 10.43
C ARG A 155 -7.79 -2.02 10.76
N VAL A 156 -7.51 -1.59 11.99
CA VAL A 156 -7.55 -0.15 12.34
C VAL A 156 -6.50 0.64 11.55
N SER A 157 -5.30 0.10 11.33
CA SER A 157 -4.26 0.75 10.52
C SER A 157 -4.72 0.93 9.07
N ILE A 158 -5.40 -0.07 8.49
CA ILE A 158 -6.00 0.02 7.15
C ILE A 158 -7.12 1.06 7.13
N ALA A 159 -8.05 1.04 8.10
CA ALA A 159 -9.12 2.03 8.23
C ALA A 159 -8.56 3.47 8.33
N ARG A 160 -7.48 3.65 9.09
CA ARG A 160 -6.78 4.94 9.21
C ARG A 160 -6.17 5.38 7.87
N ALA A 161 -5.55 4.46 7.14
CA ALA A 161 -4.95 4.76 5.84
C ALA A 161 -5.98 5.13 4.77
N LEU A 162 -7.21 4.60 4.88
CA LEU A 162 -8.32 4.88 3.97
C LEU A 162 -9.13 6.12 4.35
N SER A 163 -9.10 6.56 5.63
CA SER A 163 -10.07 7.51 6.18
C SER A 163 -10.10 8.88 5.48
N PHE A 164 -9.02 9.29 4.86
CA PHE A 164 -8.91 10.55 4.10
C PHE A 164 -9.06 10.37 2.59
N ASP A 165 -9.57 9.21 2.16
CA ASP A 165 -9.91 8.85 0.78
C ASP A 165 -8.75 8.98 -0.23
N PRO A 166 -7.56 8.40 0.03
CA PRO A 166 -6.44 8.45 -0.89
C PRO A 166 -6.73 7.67 -2.17
N ASP A 167 -6.09 8.05 -3.29
CA ASP A 167 -6.20 7.31 -4.56
C ASP A 167 -5.42 6.00 -4.56
N MET A 168 -4.46 5.86 -3.64
CA MET A 168 -3.54 4.72 -3.59
C MET A 168 -3.28 4.25 -2.15
N LEU A 169 -3.08 2.93 -1.99
CA LEU A 169 -2.61 2.30 -0.76
C LEU A 169 -1.24 1.66 -0.97
N LEU A 170 -0.31 1.98 -0.09
CA LEU A 170 1.01 1.36 0.00
C LEU A 170 1.05 0.48 1.24
N MET A 171 1.19 -0.83 1.08
CA MET A 171 1.09 -1.80 2.17
C MET A 171 2.36 -2.63 2.29
N ASP A 172 3.05 -2.55 3.42
CA ASP A 172 4.31 -3.23 3.70
C ASP A 172 4.08 -4.44 4.59
N GLU A 173 3.97 -5.64 4.00
CA GLU A 173 3.72 -6.92 4.69
C GLU A 173 2.63 -6.83 5.79
N PRO A 174 1.44 -6.29 5.49
CA PRO A 174 0.46 -5.93 6.52
C PRO A 174 -0.04 -7.13 7.34
N PHE A 175 0.09 -8.34 6.83
CA PHE A 175 -0.41 -9.57 7.47
C PHE A 175 0.70 -10.54 7.86
N GLY A 176 1.98 -10.13 7.73
CA GLY A 176 3.13 -11.01 7.94
C GLY A 176 3.26 -11.60 9.35
N ALA A 177 2.76 -10.91 10.38
CA ALA A 177 2.83 -11.35 11.78
C ALA A 177 1.58 -12.13 12.26
N LEU A 178 0.63 -12.45 11.36
CA LEU A 178 -0.64 -13.09 11.70
C LEU A 178 -0.59 -14.60 11.42
N ASP A 179 -1.40 -15.37 12.19
CA ASP A 179 -1.65 -16.76 11.88
C ASP A 179 -2.40 -16.93 10.56
N GLU A 180 -2.35 -18.12 9.95
CA GLU A 180 -2.86 -18.42 8.62
C GLU A 180 -4.37 -18.16 8.49
N ILE A 181 -5.17 -18.60 9.45
CA ILE A 181 -6.63 -18.45 9.43
C ILE A 181 -7.03 -16.96 9.47
N THR A 182 -6.39 -16.20 10.35
CA THR A 182 -6.61 -14.75 10.44
C THR A 182 -6.17 -14.02 9.17
N ARG A 183 -5.05 -14.44 8.59
CA ARG A 183 -4.51 -13.89 7.35
C ARG A 183 -5.45 -14.10 6.17
N ASP A 184 -5.94 -15.34 5.96
CA ASP A 184 -6.86 -15.66 4.87
C ASP A 184 -8.13 -14.83 4.94
N ARG A 185 -8.70 -14.72 6.13
CA ARG A 185 -9.87 -13.87 6.35
C ARG A 185 -9.59 -12.39 6.01
N LEU A 186 -8.43 -11.87 6.40
CA LEU A 186 -8.06 -10.47 6.11
C LEU A 186 -7.76 -10.24 4.64
N ASN A 187 -7.23 -11.25 3.94
CA ASN A 187 -7.06 -11.22 2.49
C ASN A 187 -8.42 -11.12 1.78
N GLU A 188 -9.43 -11.89 2.20
CA GLU A 188 -10.79 -11.79 1.67
C GLU A 188 -11.41 -10.40 1.95
N GLU A 189 -11.24 -9.89 3.18
CA GLU A 189 -11.74 -8.55 3.55
C GLU A 189 -11.04 -7.46 2.71
N LEU A 190 -9.72 -7.56 2.49
CA LEU A 190 -8.96 -6.62 1.68
C LEU A 190 -9.35 -6.67 0.19
N LEU A 191 -9.58 -7.88 -0.36
CA LEU A 191 -10.03 -8.05 -1.73
C LEU A 191 -11.38 -7.39 -1.96
N ARG A 192 -12.36 -7.63 -1.08
CA ARG A 192 -13.69 -6.97 -1.14
C ARG A 192 -13.55 -5.45 -1.09
N LEU A 193 -12.73 -4.94 -0.17
CA LEU A 193 -12.48 -3.52 -0.04
C LEU A 193 -11.88 -2.92 -1.33
N TRP A 194 -10.96 -3.64 -1.97
CA TRP A 194 -10.39 -3.22 -3.24
C TRP A 194 -11.43 -3.24 -4.37
N GLU A 195 -12.26 -4.29 -4.46
CA GLU A 195 -13.37 -4.38 -5.43
C GLU A 195 -14.40 -3.25 -5.26
N GLU A 196 -14.72 -2.87 -4.02
CA GLU A 196 -15.67 -1.80 -3.72
C GLU A 196 -15.10 -0.41 -4.01
N THR A 197 -13.81 -0.18 -3.73
CA THR A 197 -13.20 1.15 -3.79
C THR A 197 -12.44 1.42 -5.08
N GLN A 198 -12.03 0.38 -5.81
CA GLN A 198 -11.21 0.46 -7.03
C GLN A 198 -9.92 1.30 -6.84
N LYS A 199 -9.40 1.37 -5.62
CA LYS A 199 -8.16 2.06 -5.28
C LYS A 199 -6.95 1.34 -5.88
N THR A 200 -5.91 2.07 -6.23
CA THR A 200 -4.64 1.45 -6.60
C THR A 200 -3.94 0.90 -5.35
N VAL A 201 -3.43 -0.32 -5.39
CA VAL A 201 -2.74 -0.94 -4.25
C VAL A 201 -1.35 -1.41 -4.67
N VAL A 202 -0.33 -1.04 -3.89
CA VAL A 202 1.00 -1.67 -3.96
C VAL A 202 1.23 -2.43 -2.66
N PHE A 203 1.31 -3.74 -2.76
CA PHE A 203 1.29 -4.67 -1.65
C PHE A 203 2.60 -5.47 -1.58
N VAL A 204 3.34 -5.33 -0.50
CA VAL A 204 4.54 -6.14 -0.25
C VAL A 204 4.16 -7.39 0.51
N THR A 205 4.54 -8.54 0.01
CA THR A 205 4.37 -9.82 0.72
C THR A 205 5.52 -10.79 0.40
N HIS A 206 5.73 -11.75 1.28
CA HIS A 206 6.56 -12.93 1.03
C HIS A 206 5.74 -14.18 0.72
N SER A 207 4.40 -14.08 0.76
CA SER A 207 3.45 -15.17 0.50
C SER A 207 3.02 -15.16 -0.97
N ILE A 208 3.39 -16.20 -1.71
CA ILE A 208 2.95 -16.39 -3.10
C ILE A 208 1.43 -16.57 -3.19
N PRO A 209 0.79 -17.38 -2.31
CA PRO A 209 -0.68 -17.49 -2.29
C PRO A 209 -1.40 -16.12 -2.13
N GLU A 210 -0.93 -15.26 -1.22
CA GLU A 210 -1.49 -13.90 -1.08
C GLU A 210 -1.37 -13.09 -2.37
N ALA A 211 -0.18 -13.08 -2.98
CA ALA A 211 0.06 -12.33 -4.20
C ALA A 211 -0.85 -12.80 -5.34
N VAL A 212 -1.03 -14.11 -5.51
CA VAL A 212 -1.92 -14.69 -6.54
C VAL A 212 -3.39 -14.39 -6.24
N PHE A 213 -3.79 -14.47 -4.98
CA PHE A 213 -5.17 -14.25 -4.55
C PHE A 213 -5.62 -12.79 -4.72
N LEU A 214 -4.77 -11.84 -4.32
CA LEU A 214 -5.12 -10.43 -4.24
C LEU A 214 -4.87 -9.66 -5.55
N SER A 215 -3.79 -9.98 -6.27
CA SER A 215 -3.26 -9.07 -7.30
C SER A 215 -3.75 -9.36 -8.70
N ASN A 216 -3.89 -8.33 -9.52
CA ASN A 216 -3.95 -8.44 -10.98
C ASN A 216 -2.56 -8.33 -11.62
N LYS A 217 -1.55 -7.88 -10.86
CA LYS A 217 -0.16 -7.77 -11.33
C LYS A 217 0.82 -8.17 -10.22
N ILE A 218 1.72 -9.10 -10.51
CA ILE A 218 2.74 -9.58 -9.57
C ILE A 218 4.13 -9.23 -10.11
N VAL A 219 4.86 -8.42 -9.34
CA VAL A 219 6.24 -8.02 -9.64
C VAL A 219 7.19 -8.90 -8.84
N VAL A 220 8.01 -9.67 -9.52
CA VAL A 220 8.99 -10.59 -8.91
C VAL A 220 10.35 -9.91 -8.84
N MET A 221 10.92 -9.81 -7.64
CA MET A 221 12.22 -9.19 -7.40
C MET A 221 13.30 -10.24 -7.12
N SER A 222 14.52 -9.99 -7.65
CA SER A 222 15.73 -10.79 -7.37
C SER A 222 16.24 -10.56 -5.96
N ALA A 223 17.15 -11.45 -5.49
CA ALA A 223 17.99 -11.15 -4.32
C ALA A 223 18.82 -9.88 -4.53
N ARG A 224 19.38 -9.34 -3.42
CA ARG A 224 20.15 -8.09 -3.41
C ARG A 224 21.35 -8.09 -4.40
N PRO A 225 21.55 -7.02 -5.19
CA PRO A 225 20.69 -5.84 -5.30
C PRO A 225 19.36 -6.17 -5.95
N GLY A 226 18.26 -5.62 -5.37
CA GLY A 226 16.90 -5.87 -5.88
C GLY A 226 16.75 -5.38 -7.32
N LYS A 227 16.31 -6.28 -8.20
CA LYS A 227 15.95 -6.00 -9.60
C LYS A 227 14.61 -6.64 -9.87
N ILE A 228 13.83 -6.07 -10.76
CA ILE A 228 12.63 -6.74 -11.28
C ILE A 228 13.10 -7.79 -12.28
N ILE A 229 12.79 -9.06 -12.02
CA ILE A 229 13.14 -10.19 -12.89
C ILE A 229 11.97 -10.68 -13.72
N ASN A 230 10.74 -10.45 -13.25
CA ASN A 230 9.54 -10.76 -14.00
C ASN A 230 8.36 -9.91 -13.53
N VAL A 231 7.39 -9.68 -14.42
CA VAL A 231 6.09 -9.09 -14.13
C VAL A 231 5.03 -10.04 -14.70
N ILE A 232 4.15 -10.52 -13.83
CA ILE A 232 3.12 -11.50 -14.18
C ILE A 232 1.77 -10.80 -14.05
N GLU A 233 1.00 -10.74 -15.12
CA GLU A 233 -0.39 -10.31 -15.10
C GLU A 233 -1.29 -11.51 -14.79
N THR A 234 -2.20 -11.34 -13.83
CA THR A 234 -3.14 -12.39 -13.41
C THR A 234 -4.54 -12.00 -13.87
N ASN A 235 -5.13 -12.82 -14.71
CA ASN A 235 -6.49 -12.65 -15.23
C ASN A 235 -7.48 -13.62 -14.56
N PHE A 236 -7.25 -13.99 -13.31
CA PHE A 236 -8.19 -14.83 -12.58
C PHE A 236 -9.44 -14.03 -12.25
N PRO A 237 -10.65 -14.60 -12.45
CA PRO A 237 -11.87 -13.99 -11.92
C PRO A 237 -11.75 -13.96 -10.38
N LYS A 238 -11.92 -12.80 -9.82
CA LYS A 238 -11.83 -12.53 -8.38
C LYS A 238 -13.20 -12.37 -7.80
#